data_7c04ef1d0a5a1b7d9cdbf4d52cc0c0b2
#
_entry.id   7c04ef1d0a5a1b7d9cdbf4d52cc0c0b2
#
_cell.length_a   1.000
_cell.length_b   1.000
_cell.length_c   1.000
_cell.angle_alpha   90.00
_cell.angle_beta   90.00
_cell.angle_gamma   90.00
#
_symmetry.space_group_name_H-M   'P 1'
#
loop_
_entity.id
_entity.type
_entity.pdbx_description
1 polymer ?
#
loop_
_entity_poly.entity_id
_entity_poly.type
_entity_poly.pdbx_seq_one_letter_code
_entity_poly.pdbx_strand_id
1 'polypeptide(L)'
;MRFQLLDILPNVQNPVTGRLVSTADRLDQAVTSARQAERLGFDAVAVGERHAGPFLSAGVTVVLGAIAAATSRVRLETGVCVLSILDPLRVAEDYATIDQLSRGRVELVIGKGNELRQLPMFGVAPGEQWDQLAEKYELLRRLWREENVTWEGKFRGPLESVTSLPRPYAGAPRVWHGSATTLTSAALAARWGDPLFSANAIQPRANYEVLIDHYRSEYARHGHDPRYAYVGAGSGFLFVADTTQEARERYGPVYEQMVAFFNRPGNHTPGNEMTFTDIDDAIARGPVLVGSPQQIIDKIMYFHEAFGHDLQSFSLPTMIPHEQQMDMLSRLAAEVIPVVRKHAPTTLWTDADPYGGRPAFAGRTVPDAAAVIEAATVAQSTATANQG
;
A
#
# COMPACT_ATOMS: atom_id res chain seq x y z
N MET A 1 15.24 -6.96 4.35
CA MET A 1 13.82 -6.65 4.03
C MET A 1 13.12 -6.12 5.26
N ARG A 2 12.22 -5.15 5.10
CA ARG A 2 11.30 -4.63 6.11
C ARG A 2 9.93 -5.30 5.97
N PHE A 3 9.14 -5.30 7.05
CA PHE A 3 7.86 -5.99 7.10
C PHE A 3 6.75 -5.09 7.59
N GLN A 4 5.66 -5.05 6.83
CA GLN A 4 4.46 -4.26 7.10
C GLN A 4 3.27 -5.18 7.32
N LEU A 5 2.42 -4.86 8.29
CA LEU A 5 1.10 -5.45 8.45
C LEU A 5 0.05 -4.49 7.87
N LEU A 6 -0.70 -4.93 6.88
CA LEU A 6 -1.78 -4.17 6.25
C LEU A 6 -3.14 -4.65 6.71
N ASP A 7 -4.02 -3.73 7.09
CA ASP A 7 -5.44 -3.99 7.32
C ASP A 7 -6.31 -2.98 6.55
N ILE A 8 -7.13 -3.47 5.62
CA ILE A 8 -8.12 -2.65 4.90
C ILE A 8 -9.49 -2.66 5.59
N LEU A 9 -9.57 -3.18 6.79
CA LEU A 9 -10.74 -3.28 7.67
C LEU A 9 -12.02 -3.81 6.99
N PRO A 10 -11.99 -4.89 6.24
CA PRO A 10 -13.24 -5.48 5.77
C PRO A 10 -14.03 -6.01 6.97
N ASN A 11 -15.36 -5.85 6.90
CA ASN A 11 -16.29 -6.38 7.89
C ASN A 11 -17.33 -7.25 7.19
N VAL A 12 -16.95 -8.50 6.98
CA VAL A 12 -17.72 -9.52 6.27
C VAL A 12 -17.96 -10.72 7.16
N GLN A 13 -19.06 -11.44 6.92
CA GLN A 13 -19.35 -12.67 7.66
C GLN A 13 -18.24 -13.71 7.47
N ASN A 14 -17.87 -14.38 8.56
CA ASN A 14 -17.03 -15.56 8.48
C ASN A 14 -17.79 -16.66 7.71
N PRO A 15 -17.22 -17.19 6.63
CA PRO A 15 -17.92 -18.13 5.76
C PRO A 15 -18.21 -19.47 6.39
N VAL A 16 -17.42 -19.88 7.38
CA VAL A 16 -17.56 -21.18 8.05
C VAL A 16 -18.56 -21.09 9.19
N THR A 17 -18.50 -20.01 9.98
CA THR A 17 -19.34 -19.85 11.20
C THR A 17 -20.58 -18.99 10.99
N GLY A 18 -20.69 -18.27 9.87
CA GLY A 18 -21.75 -17.28 9.61
C GLY A 18 -21.72 -16.05 10.53
N ARG A 19 -20.72 -15.94 11.42
CA ARG A 19 -20.64 -14.84 12.39
C ARG A 19 -20.08 -13.58 11.75
N LEU A 20 -20.74 -12.44 12.00
CA LEU A 20 -20.22 -11.10 11.72
C LEU A 20 -19.71 -10.49 13.04
N VAL A 21 -18.50 -9.95 13.01
CA VAL A 21 -17.93 -9.21 14.14
C VAL A 21 -18.62 -7.85 14.23
N SER A 22 -18.87 -7.35 15.45
CA SER A 22 -19.42 -6.01 15.61
C SER A 22 -18.44 -4.95 15.08
N THR A 23 -18.96 -3.80 14.62
CA THR A 23 -18.12 -2.70 14.12
C THR A 23 -17.12 -2.23 15.19
N ALA A 24 -17.56 -2.12 16.44
CA ALA A 24 -16.69 -1.70 17.54
C ALA A 24 -15.56 -2.71 17.77
N ASP A 25 -15.90 -4.01 17.89
CA ASP A 25 -14.91 -5.07 18.09
C ASP A 25 -13.91 -5.14 16.90
N ARG A 26 -14.40 -4.92 15.66
CA ARG A 26 -13.53 -4.94 14.48
C ARG A 26 -12.52 -3.79 14.46
N LEU A 27 -12.93 -2.60 14.90
CA LEU A 27 -12.03 -1.46 15.06
C LEU A 27 -11.02 -1.69 16.20
N ASP A 28 -11.46 -2.25 17.33
CA ASP A 28 -10.58 -2.66 18.43
C ASP A 28 -9.56 -3.72 17.98
N GLN A 29 -9.97 -4.67 17.16
CA GLN A 29 -9.06 -5.66 16.55
C GLN A 29 -7.97 -5.02 15.70
N ALA A 30 -8.27 -3.96 14.96
CA ALA A 30 -7.25 -3.26 14.17
C ALA A 30 -6.15 -2.66 15.07
N VAL A 31 -6.54 -1.99 16.15
CA VAL A 31 -5.59 -1.43 17.13
C VAL A 31 -4.80 -2.54 17.84
N THR A 32 -5.47 -3.62 18.21
CA THR A 32 -4.84 -4.78 18.88
C THR A 32 -3.83 -5.47 17.95
N SER A 33 -4.18 -5.65 16.68
CA SER A 33 -3.27 -6.22 15.66
C SER A 33 -2.03 -5.36 15.48
N ALA A 34 -2.18 -4.03 15.43
CA ALA A 34 -1.06 -3.10 15.31
C ALA A 34 -0.11 -3.17 16.53
N ARG A 35 -0.67 -3.23 17.75
CA ARG A 35 0.12 -3.43 18.97
C ARG A 35 0.86 -4.78 18.98
N GLN A 36 0.20 -5.83 18.52
CA GLN A 36 0.83 -7.15 18.41
C GLN A 36 1.93 -7.15 17.37
N ALA A 37 1.71 -6.57 16.19
CA ALA A 37 2.74 -6.43 15.16
C ALA A 37 3.99 -5.70 15.69
N GLU A 38 3.80 -4.60 16.43
CA GLU A 38 4.91 -3.89 17.08
C GLU A 38 5.68 -4.77 18.07
N ARG A 39 4.97 -5.52 18.92
CA ARG A 39 5.60 -6.43 19.88
C ARG A 39 6.38 -7.54 19.21
N LEU A 40 5.89 -8.03 18.09
CA LEU A 40 6.49 -9.10 17.30
C LEU A 40 7.64 -8.60 16.38
N GLY A 41 7.93 -7.30 16.35
CA GLY A 41 9.06 -6.76 15.61
C GLY A 41 8.78 -6.51 14.12
N PHE A 42 7.52 -6.29 13.74
CA PHE A 42 7.19 -5.69 12.45
C PHE A 42 7.72 -4.26 12.40
N ASP A 43 8.06 -3.79 11.20
CA ASP A 43 8.63 -2.46 10.98
C ASP A 43 7.56 -1.38 10.76
N ALA A 44 6.41 -1.77 10.18
CA ALA A 44 5.31 -0.88 9.86
C ALA A 44 3.94 -1.54 10.03
N VAL A 45 2.92 -0.69 10.22
CA VAL A 45 1.50 -1.05 10.12
C VAL A 45 0.81 -0.09 9.16
N ALA A 46 -0.09 -0.61 8.34
CA ALA A 46 -0.81 0.18 7.35
C ALA A 46 -2.32 0.00 7.46
N VAL A 47 -3.06 1.08 7.23
CA VAL A 47 -4.52 1.07 7.11
C VAL A 47 -4.91 1.51 5.70
N GLY A 48 -5.68 0.68 4.99
CA GLY A 48 -6.12 1.00 3.64
C GLY A 48 -7.46 1.73 3.63
N GLU A 49 -7.61 2.73 2.76
CA GLU A 49 -8.82 3.54 2.63
C GLU A 49 -9.85 2.90 1.70
N ARG A 50 -11.09 2.79 2.17
CA ARG A 50 -12.24 2.30 1.42
C ARG A 50 -13.52 3.03 1.82
N HIS A 51 -14.29 3.49 0.83
CA HIS A 51 -15.55 4.23 1.04
C HIS A 51 -16.80 3.51 0.53
N ALA A 52 -16.63 2.43 -0.22
CA ALA A 52 -17.73 1.62 -0.72
C ALA A 52 -17.54 0.16 -0.34
N GLY A 53 -18.66 -0.56 -0.18
CA GLY A 53 -18.64 -1.95 0.23
C GLY A 53 -18.54 -2.17 1.74
N PRO A 54 -18.33 -3.41 2.20
CA PRO A 54 -18.34 -3.76 3.62
C PRO A 54 -16.96 -3.50 4.26
N PHE A 55 -16.51 -2.24 4.26
CA PHE A 55 -15.23 -1.82 4.84
C PHE A 55 -15.45 -0.74 5.89
N LEU A 56 -14.68 -0.79 6.99
CA LEU A 56 -14.75 0.17 8.09
C LEU A 56 -13.61 1.20 8.06
N SER A 57 -12.89 1.26 6.97
CA SER A 57 -11.68 2.07 6.82
C SER A 57 -11.88 3.41 6.09
N ALA A 58 -13.10 3.94 6.09
CA ALA A 58 -13.36 5.26 5.53
C ALA A 58 -12.67 6.41 6.31
N GLY A 59 -12.53 6.26 7.62
CA GLY A 59 -11.84 7.21 8.49
C GLY A 59 -10.40 6.79 8.81
N VAL A 60 -9.55 6.62 7.81
CA VAL A 60 -8.17 6.12 7.97
C VAL A 60 -7.37 6.92 9.00
N THR A 61 -7.46 8.25 8.96
CA THR A 61 -6.71 9.12 9.87
C THR A 61 -7.14 8.95 11.33
N VAL A 62 -8.42 8.68 11.58
CA VAL A 62 -8.94 8.38 12.93
C VAL A 62 -8.38 7.06 13.45
N VAL A 63 -8.38 6.00 12.62
CA VAL A 63 -7.83 4.70 12.98
C VAL A 63 -6.32 4.77 13.20
N LEU A 64 -5.58 5.44 12.31
CA LEU A 64 -4.14 5.65 12.46
C LEU A 64 -3.80 6.49 13.70
N GLY A 65 -4.63 7.48 14.05
CA GLY A 65 -4.49 8.22 15.29
C GLY A 65 -4.61 7.34 16.54
N ALA A 66 -5.59 6.42 16.56
CA ALA A 66 -5.74 5.43 17.64
C ALA A 66 -4.54 4.48 17.69
N ILE A 67 -4.04 3.99 16.55
CA ILE A 67 -2.84 3.14 16.48
C ILE A 67 -1.60 3.92 16.92
N ALA A 68 -1.48 5.21 16.54
CA ALA A 68 -0.37 6.07 16.97
C ALA A 68 -0.27 6.19 18.49
N ALA A 69 -1.42 6.33 19.16
CA ALA A 69 -1.49 6.40 20.62
C ALA A 69 -1.22 5.05 21.30
N ALA A 70 -1.45 3.93 20.60
CA ALA A 70 -1.32 2.57 21.14
C ALA A 70 0.05 1.93 20.86
N THR A 71 0.91 2.57 20.05
CA THR A 71 2.22 2.06 19.61
C THR A 71 3.31 3.13 19.77
N SER A 72 4.58 2.72 19.71
CA SER A 72 5.71 3.64 19.95
C SER A 72 6.84 3.57 18.92
N ARG A 73 6.92 2.51 18.11
CA ARG A 73 8.04 2.24 17.20
C ARG A 73 7.65 2.01 15.76
N VAL A 74 6.59 1.23 15.51
CA VAL A 74 6.17 0.90 14.13
C VAL A 74 5.84 2.16 13.34
N ARG A 75 6.21 2.19 12.08
CA ARG A 75 5.77 3.22 11.15
C ARG A 75 4.28 3.08 10.90
N LEU A 76 3.64 4.21 10.66
CA LEU A 76 2.20 4.33 10.48
C LEU A 76 1.96 4.70 9.02
N GLU A 77 1.41 3.77 8.27
CA GLU A 77 1.29 3.92 6.82
C GLU A 77 -0.16 3.84 6.37
N THR A 78 -0.42 4.41 5.22
CA THR A 78 -1.68 4.17 4.50
C THR A 78 -1.50 3.02 3.50
N GLY A 79 -2.57 2.32 3.14
CA GLY A 79 -2.46 1.25 2.15
C GLY A 79 -3.69 1.10 1.25
N VAL A 80 -4.10 2.19 0.53
CA VAL A 80 -3.49 3.51 0.24
C VAL A 80 -4.30 4.66 0.86
N CYS A 81 -3.77 5.88 0.86
CA CYS A 81 -4.54 7.12 0.91
C CYS A 81 -5.05 7.41 -0.51
N VAL A 82 -6.36 7.48 -0.71
CA VAL A 82 -6.95 7.71 -2.04
C VAL A 82 -6.95 9.21 -2.34
N LEU A 83 -5.75 9.77 -2.55
CA LEU A 83 -5.55 11.22 -2.69
C LEU A 83 -6.32 11.82 -3.87
N SER A 84 -6.67 11.02 -4.89
CA SER A 84 -7.48 11.50 -6.02
C SER A 84 -8.87 12.04 -5.59
N ILE A 85 -9.44 11.51 -4.51
CA ILE A 85 -10.78 11.90 -4.02
C ILE A 85 -10.74 12.85 -2.82
N LEU A 86 -9.58 13.01 -2.16
CA LEU A 86 -9.43 13.82 -0.96
C LEU A 86 -8.99 15.26 -1.27
N ASP A 87 -9.27 16.19 -0.36
CA ASP A 87 -8.68 17.54 -0.38
C ASP A 87 -7.24 17.49 0.15
N PRO A 88 -6.23 17.95 -0.63
CA PRO A 88 -4.83 17.86 -0.23
C PRO A 88 -4.47 18.73 0.99
N LEU A 89 -5.21 19.82 1.26
CA LEU A 89 -5.00 20.62 2.47
C LEU A 89 -5.43 19.82 3.70
N ARG A 90 -6.60 19.17 3.65
CA ARG A 90 -7.06 18.32 4.75
C ARG A 90 -6.11 17.13 4.99
N VAL A 91 -5.64 16.52 3.92
CA VAL A 91 -4.62 15.46 4.01
C VAL A 91 -3.34 15.98 4.65
N ALA A 92 -2.89 17.18 4.28
CA ALA A 92 -1.69 17.79 4.87
C ALA A 92 -1.84 18.00 6.40
N GLU A 93 -2.97 18.52 6.85
CA GLU A 93 -3.27 18.77 8.25
C GLU A 93 -3.41 17.50 9.08
N ASP A 94 -4.20 16.53 8.60
CA ASP A 94 -4.49 15.29 9.31
C ASP A 94 -3.22 14.45 9.50
N TYR A 95 -2.45 14.22 8.43
CA TYR A 95 -1.24 13.41 8.53
C TYR A 95 -0.11 14.12 9.24
N ALA A 96 0.01 15.44 9.16
CA ALA A 96 0.94 16.19 9.98
C ALA A 96 0.55 16.12 11.48
N THR A 97 -0.75 16.11 11.80
CA THR A 97 -1.23 15.92 13.17
C THR A 97 -0.84 14.54 13.72
N ILE A 98 -1.09 13.47 12.94
CA ILE A 98 -0.68 12.11 13.32
C ILE A 98 0.85 12.01 13.42
N ASP A 99 1.58 12.68 12.54
CA ASP A 99 3.05 12.70 12.54
C ASP A 99 3.60 13.37 13.81
N GLN A 100 3.00 14.46 14.26
CA GLN A 100 3.34 15.10 15.54
C GLN A 100 3.03 14.17 16.73
N LEU A 101 1.84 13.57 16.77
CA LEU A 101 1.43 12.64 17.82
C LEU A 101 2.33 11.41 17.88
N SER A 102 2.76 10.93 16.75
CA SER A 102 3.63 9.75 16.61
C SER A 102 5.13 10.05 16.63
N ARG A 103 5.53 11.34 16.68
CA ARG A 103 6.92 11.78 16.63
C ARG A 103 7.68 11.31 15.38
N GLY A 104 7.08 11.53 14.22
CA GLY A 104 7.73 11.31 12.94
C GLY A 104 7.63 9.89 12.38
N ARG A 105 6.64 9.10 12.78
CA ARG A 105 6.46 7.73 12.29
C ARG A 105 5.59 7.60 11.04
N VAL A 106 4.97 8.68 10.55
CA VAL A 106 4.04 8.63 9.42
C VAL A 106 4.78 8.52 8.08
N GLU A 107 4.31 7.62 7.24
CA GLU A 107 4.57 7.58 5.78
C GLU A 107 3.23 7.37 5.04
N LEU A 108 3.12 7.84 3.82
CA LEU A 108 1.90 7.66 3.03
C LEU A 108 2.18 6.78 1.83
N VAL A 109 1.34 5.77 1.61
CA VAL A 109 1.19 5.18 0.28
C VAL A 109 -0.03 5.84 -0.35
N ILE A 110 0.16 6.65 -1.39
CA ILE A 110 -0.92 7.32 -2.10
C ILE A 110 -1.36 6.52 -3.33
N GLY A 111 -2.61 6.68 -3.74
CA GLY A 111 -3.14 6.03 -4.93
C GLY A 111 -4.36 6.73 -5.51
N LYS A 112 -4.71 6.36 -6.75
CA LYS A 112 -5.91 6.87 -7.42
C LYS A 112 -7.22 6.23 -6.93
N GLY A 113 -7.11 5.19 -6.10
CA GLY A 113 -8.24 4.31 -5.79
C GLY A 113 -8.58 3.34 -6.93
N ASN A 114 -9.01 2.13 -6.55
CA ASN A 114 -9.42 1.07 -7.49
C ASN A 114 -10.93 0.76 -7.44
N GLU A 115 -11.66 1.40 -6.53
CA GLU A 115 -13.11 1.23 -6.36
C GLU A 115 -13.85 2.38 -7.09
N LEU A 116 -14.40 2.07 -8.26
CA LEU A 116 -15.05 3.08 -9.09
C LEU A 116 -16.31 3.69 -8.46
N ARG A 117 -16.99 2.93 -7.58
CA ARG A 117 -18.23 3.40 -6.90
C ARG A 117 -17.95 4.54 -5.92
N GLN A 118 -16.73 4.68 -5.42
CA GLN A 118 -16.37 5.78 -4.52
C GLN A 118 -16.21 7.13 -5.24
N LEU A 119 -15.86 7.14 -6.53
CA LEU A 119 -15.57 8.36 -7.27
C LEU A 119 -16.73 9.37 -7.24
N PRO A 120 -17.99 8.99 -7.61
CA PRO A 120 -19.11 9.92 -7.56
C PRO A 120 -19.48 10.38 -6.14
N MET A 121 -19.12 9.61 -5.10
CA MET A 121 -19.36 10.02 -3.71
C MET A 121 -18.53 11.26 -3.33
N PHE A 122 -17.42 11.50 -4.03
CA PHE A 122 -16.51 12.62 -3.81
C PHE A 122 -16.43 13.57 -5.02
N GLY A 123 -17.38 13.48 -5.93
CA GLY A 123 -17.46 14.39 -7.09
C GLY A 123 -16.34 14.22 -8.12
N VAL A 124 -15.70 13.05 -8.18
CA VAL A 124 -14.64 12.76 -9.15
C VAL A 124 -15.23 12.07 -10.37
N ALA A 125 -14.98 12.62 -11.55
CA ALA A 125 -15.42 12.00 -12.79
C ALA A 125 -14.54 10.78 -13.15
N PRO A 126 -15.14 9.72 -13.72
CA PRO A 126 -14.36 8.60 -14.24
C PRO A 126 -13.34 9.06 -15.30
N GLY A 127 -12.10 8.58 -15.17
CA GLY A 127 -10.99 8.94 -16.07
C GLY A 127 -10.10 10.09 -15.57
N GLU A 128 -10.57 10.90 -14.61
CA GLU A 128 -9.79 12.04 -14.09
C GLU A 128 -8.86 11.66 -12.91
N GLN A 129 -8.92 10.42 -12.42
CA GLN A 129 -8.25 10.03 -11.18
C GLN A 129 -6.73 10.25 -11.21
N TRP A 130 -6.08 10.07 -12.36
CA TRP A 130 -4.64 10.26 -12.49
C TRP A 130 -4.25 11.74 -12.47
N ASP A 131 -4.99 12.56 -13.21
CA ASP A 131 -4.76 14.00 -13.24
C ASP A 131 -5.02 14.62 -11.85
N GLN A 132 -6.12 14.20 -11.20
CA GLN A 132 -6.43 14.63 -9.84
C GLN A 132 -5.36 14.19 -8.84
N LEU A 133 -4.87 12.94 -8.93
CA LEU A 133 -3.79 12.45 -8.07
C LEU A 133 -2.52 13.28 -8.27
N ALA A 134 -2.14 13.54 -9.53
CA ALA A 134 -0.92 14.27 -9.84
C ALA A 134 -0.98 15.73 -9.33
N GLU A 135 -2.08 16.45 -9.60
CA GLU A 135 -2.27 17.83 -9.14
C GLU A 135 -2.32 17.91 -7.61
N LYS A 136 -3.13 17.07 -6.97
CA LYS A 136 -3.30 17.09 -5.52
C LYS A 136 -2.03 16.67 -4.78
N TYR A 137 -1.23 15.77 -5.36
CA TYR A 137 0.05 15.40 -4.77
C TYR A 137 1.07 16.53 -4.86
N GLU A 138 1.12 17.27 -5.95
CA GLU A 138 1.98 18.45 -6.08
C GLU A 138 1.64 19.49 -5.01
N LEU A 139 0.36 19.81 -4.82
CA LEU A 139 -0.08 20.72 -3.76
C LEU A 139 0.25 20.18 -2.37
N LEU A 140 0.01 18.90 -2.08
CA LEU A 140 0.34 18.27 -0.80
C LEU A 140 1.83 18.41 -0.47
N ARG A 141 2.71 18.20 -1.46
CA ARG A 141 4.15 18.39 -1.30
C ARG A 141 4.51 19.81 -0.92
N ARG A 142 3.89 20.79 -1.56
CA ARG A 142 4.10 22.22 -1.26
C ARG A 142 3.61 22.57 0.14
N LEU A 143 2.39 22.15 0.51
CA LEU A 143 1.80 22.41 1.83
C LEU A 143 2.67 21.89 2.98
N TRP A 144 3.37 20.78 2.83
CA TRP A 144 4.28 20.26 3.86
C TRP A 144 5.66 20.94 3.92
N ARG A 145 6.08 21.59 2.83
CA ARG A 145 7.45 22.13 2.70
C ARG A 145 7.53 23.65 2.73
N GLU A 146 6.51 24.31 2.22
CA GLU A 146 6.45 25.75 2.05
C GLU A 146 5.52 26.39 3.07
N GLU A 147 5.73 27.67 3.31
CA GLU A 147 4.80 28.56 4.02
C GLU A 147 4.17 29.51 3.00
N ASN A 148 2.99 30.07 3.36
CA ASN A 148 2.28 31.03 2.51
C ASN A 148 2.05 30.52 1.09
N VAL A 149 1.63 29.26 0.95
CA VAL A 149 1.35 28.62 -0.33
C VAL A 149 0.20 29.31 -1.02
N THR A 150 0.45 29.84 -2.20
CA THR A 150 -0.56 30.30 -3.14
C THR A 150 -0.68 29.24 -4.24
N TRP A 151 -1.90 28.83 -4.52
CA TRP A 151 -2.21 27.75 -5.45
C TRP A 151 -3.40 28.11 -6.34
N GLU A 152 -3.31 27.73 -7.61
CA GLU A 152 -4.42 27.71 -8.54
C GLU A 152 -4.33 26.40 -9.32
N GLY A 153 -5.35 25.56 -9.26
CA GLY A 153 -5.39 24.24 -9.87
C GLY A 153 -6.67 24.00 -10.65
N LYS A 154 -6.67 22.97 -11.47
CA LYS A 154 -7.85 22.54 -12.25
C LYS A 154 -8.90 21.87 -11.36
N PHE A 155 -8.46 21.04 -10.41
CA PHE A 155 -9.34 20.18 -9.61
C PHE A 155 -9.53 20.71 -8.18
N ARG A 156 -8.53 21.39 -7.66
CA ARG A 156 -8.60 22.02 -6.34
C ARG A 156 -8.57 23.53 -6.50
N GLY A 157 -9.64 24.19 -6.00
CA GLY A 157 -9.78 25.64 -6.05
C GLY A 157 -8.60 26.39 -5.39
N PRO A 158 -8.52 27.73 -5.59
CA PRO A 158 -7.36 28.51 -5.21
C PRO A 158 -7.10 28.53 -3.69
N LEU A 159 -5.83 28.71 -3.34
CA LEU A 159 -5.35 29.06 -2.01
C LEU A 159 -4.58 30.37 -2.10
N GLU A 160 -4.76 31.25 -1.12
CA GLU A 160 -4.05 32.52 -1.03
C GLU A 160 -3.22 32.53 0.26
N SER A 161 -1.88 32.46 0.12
CA SER A 161 -0.94 32.58 1.24
C SER A 161 -1.25 31.66 2.43
N VAL A 162 -1.54 30.37 2.19
CA VAL A 162 -1.91 29.42 3.22
C VAL A 162 -0.67 28.69 3.76
N THR A 163 -0.54 28.63 5.08
CA THR A 163 0.42 27.78 5.77
C THR A 163 -0.34 26.65 6.48
N SER A 164 -0.13 25.41 6.05
CA SER A 164 -0.74 24.24 6.69
C SER A 164 -0.15 24.00 8.09
N LEU A 165 -0.99 23.84 9.09
CA LEU A 165 -0.63 23.55 10.47
C LEU A 165 -1.41 22.35 11.03
N PRO A 166 -0.77 21.52 11.92
CA PRO A 166 0.63 21.63 12.32
C PRO A 166 1.59 21.34 11.18
N ARG A 167 2.85 21.76 11.28
CA ARG A 167 3.92 21.28 10.41
C ARG A 167 4.24 19.82 10.73
N PRO A 168 4.67 18.99 9.79
CA PRO A 168 5.17 17.66 10.10
C PRO A 168 6.33 17.66 11.08
N TYR A 169 6.49 16.61 11.89
CA TYR A 169 7.39 16.56 13.06
C TYR A 169 8.87 16.82 12.72
N ALA A 170 9.38 16.23 11.66
CA ALA A 170 10.78 16.37 11.25
C ALA A 170 10.93 16.55 9.73
N GLY A 171 10.10 17.40 9.14
CA GLY A 171 9.99 17.57 7.67
C GLY A 171 8.91 16.69 7.05
N ALA A 172 8.70 16.85 5.75
CA ALA A 172 7.62 16.16 5.04
C ALA A 172 7.73 14.62 5.15
N PRO A 173 6.65 13.91 5.48
CA PRO A 173 6.63 12.46 5.45
C PRO A 173 7.05 11.89 4.09
N ARG A 174 7.64 10.70 4.09
CA ARG A 174 7.89 9.95 2.85
C ARG A 174 6.56 9.55 2.24
N VAL A 175 6.50 9.63 0.92
CA VAL A 175 5.34 9.21 0.15
C VAL A 175 5.74 8.12 -0.81
N TRP A 176 5.00 7.02 -0.79
CA TRP A 176 5.07 5.92 -1.73
C TRP A 176 3.92 6.05 -2.74
N HIS A 177 4.12 5.61 -3.97
CA HIS A 177 3.03 5.54 -4.93
C HIS A 177 2.54 4.11 -5.07
N GLY A 178 1.28 3.87 -4.72
CA GLY A 178 0.64 2.56 -4.83
C GLY A 178 0.23 2.25 -6.26
N SER A 179 0.59 1.09 -6.78
CA SER A 179 0.16 0.59 -8.08
C SER A 179 -0.16 -0.90 -8.05
N ALA A 180 -1.21 -1.31 -8.74
CA ALA A 180 -1.41 -2.71 -9.08
C ALA A 180 -0.50 -3.08 -10.26
N THR A 181 -0.84 -2.61 -11.47
CA THR A 181 -0.11 -2.92 -12.72
C THR A 181 0.00 -1.73 -13.66
N THR A 182 -0.39 -0.52 -13.23
CA THR A 182 -0.48 0.65 -14.10
C THR A 182 0.84 1.42 -14.14
N LEU A 183 1.48 1.53 -15.30
CA LEU A 183 2.76 2.21 -15.48
C LEU A 183 2.71 3.70 -15.13
N THR A 184 1.56 4.36 -15.27
CA THR A 184 1.37 5.76 -14.88
C THR A 184 1.75 6.03 -13.43
N SER A 185 1.37 5.13 -12.49
CA SER A 185 1.73 5.28 -11.08
C SER A 185 3.24 5.18 -10.87
N ALA A 186 3.89 4.24 -11.56
CA ALA A 186 5.34 4.05 -11.52
C ALA A 186 6.08 5.29 -12.06
N ALA A 187 5.60 5.84 -13.17
CA ALA A 187 6.17 7.05 -13.77
C ALA A 187 6.00 8.29 -12.88
N LEU A 188 4.84 8.45 -12.23
CA LEU A 188 4.59 9.53 -11.25
C LEU A 188 5.49 9.40 -10.01
N ALA A 189 5.72 8.18 -9.50
CA ALA A 189 6.66 7.93 -8.43
C ALA A 189 8.08 8.33 -8.84
N ALA A 190 8.53 7.81 -9.96
CA ALA A 190 9.87 8.05 -10.51
C ALA A 190 10.14 9.53 -10.76
N ARG A 191 9.15 10.28 -11.29
CA ARG A 191 9.22 11.72 -11.52
C ARG A 191 9.69 12.47 -10.26
N TRP A 192 9.18 12.09 -9.08
CA TRP A 192 9.49 12.74 -7.82
C TRP A 192 10.68 12.13 -7.07
N GLY A 193 11.20 10.99 -7.51
CA GLY A 193 12.17 10.20 -6.76
C GLY A 193 11.56 9.54 -5.52
N ASP A 194 10.26 9.33 -5.55
CA ASP A 194 9.50 8.65 -4.49
C ASP A 194 9.53 7.12 -4.71
N PRO A 195 9.45 6.31 -3.65
CA PRO A 195 9.38 4.86 -3.77
C PRO A 195 8.04 4.36 -4.35
N LEU A 196 8.09 3.17 -4.95
CA LEU A 196 6.93 2.49 -5.51
C LEU A 196 6.43 1.40 -4.56
N PHE A 197 5.11 1.35 -4.32
CA PHE A 197 4.46 0.22 -3.64
C PHE A 197 3.66 -0.60 -4.65
N SER A 198 4.18 -1.78 -5.00
CA SER A 198 3.51 -2.73 -5.90
C SER A 198 2.48 -3.56 -5.14
N ALA A 199 1.25 -3.59 -5.60
CA ALA A 199 0.17 -4.29 -4.91
C ALA A 199 0.28 -5.83 -4.96
N ASN A 200 1.15 -6.42 -5.77
CA ASN A 200 1.43 -7.88 -5.91
C ASN A 200 0.44 -8.82 -5.20
N ALA A 201 -0.84 -8.72 -5.53
CA ALA A 201 -1.90 -9.35 -4.75
C ALA A 201 -2.74 -10.36 -5.56
N ILE A 202 -3.01 -10.09 -6.83
CA ILE A 202 -4.06 -10.79 -7.58
C ILE A 202 -3.65 -11.17 -9.02
N GLN A 203 -2.56 -10.60 -9.55
CA GLN A 203 -2.11 -10.80 -10.93
C GLN A 203 -0.86 -11.69 -11.00
N PRO A 204 -0.51 -12.25 -12.15
CA PRO A 204 0.75 -12.94 -12.35
C PRO A 204 1.96 -12.07 -12.08
N ARG A 205 3.04 -12.69 -11.58
CA ARG A 205 4.31 -12.04 -11.25
C ARG A 205 4.85 -11.15 -12.38
N ALA A 206 4.78 -11.63 -13.62
CA ALA A 206 5.29 -10.92 -14.79
C ALA A 206 4.69 -9.52 -14.96
N ASN A 207 3.42 -9.31 -14.61
CA ASN A 207 2.79 -7.99 -14.70
C ASN A 207 3.42 -6.98 -13.72
N TYR A 208 3.83 -7.46 -12.55
CA TYR A 208 4.51 -6.62 -11.55
C TYR A 208 5.98 -6.41 -11.88
N GLU A 209 6.66 -7.38 -12.51
CA GLU A 209 8.02 -7.22 -13.03
C GLU A 209 8.08 -6.05 -14.03
N VAL A 210 7.18 -6.05 -15.02
CA VAL A 210 7.08 -4.93 -16.00
C VAL A 210 6.87 -3.59 -15.31
N LEU A 211 6.02 -3.53 -14.30
CA LEU A 211 5.77 -2.30 -13.53
C LEU A 211 7.03 -1.81 -12.81
N ILE A 212 7.73 -2.70 -12.12
CA ILE A 212 8.90 -2.38 -11.30
C ILE A 212 10.09 -2.01 -12.17
N ASP A 213 10.30 -2.70 -13.29
CA ASP A 213 11.36 -2.40 -14.24
C ASP A 213 11.13 -1.03 -14.90
N HIS A 214 9.88 -0.73 -15.26
CA HIS A 214 9.51 0.60 -15.76
C HIS A 214 9.80 1.69 -14.71
N TYR A 215 9.39 1.47 -13.46
CA TYR A 215 9.68 2.40 -12.36
C TYR A 215 11.18 2.68 -12.21
N ARG A 216 12.02 1.65 -12.14
CA ARG A 216 13.48 1.81 -11.98
C ARG A 216 14.14 2.50 -13.17
N SER A 217 13.68 2.18 -14.37
CA SER A 217 14.14 2.84 -15.60
C SER A 217 13.81 4.34 -15.57
N GLU A 218 12.56 4.69 -15.29
CA GLU A 218 12.13 6.08 -15.20
C GLU A 218 12.82 6.84 -14.04
N TYR A 219 13.01 6.17 -12.90
CA TYR A 219 13.70 6.73 -11.74
C TYR A 219 15.13 7.17 -12.10
N ALA A 220 15.88 6.29 -12.78
CA ALA A 220 17.23 6.61 -13.27
C ALA A 220 17.20 7.68 -14.36
N ARG A 221 16.22 7.64 -15.30
CA ARG A 221 16.05 8.63 -16.37
C ARG A 221 15.81 10.05 -15.83
N HIS A 222 15.13 10.16 -14.69
CA HIS A 222 14.94 11.45 -14.02
C HIS A 222 16.16 11.89 -13.17
N GLY A 223 17.27 11.15 -13.22
CA GLY A 223 18.53 11.50 -12.58
C GLY A 223 18.55 11.23 -11.07
N HIS A 224 17.64 10.40 -10.56
CA HIS A 224 17.67 9.95 -9.18
C HIS A 224 18.67 8.80 -9.01
N ASP A 225 19.24 8.65 -7.81
CA ASP A 225 20.19 7.58 -7.51
C ASP A 225 19.46 6.22 -7.42
N PRO A 226 19.76 5.26 -8.32
CA PRO A 226 19.06 3.97 -8.36
C PRO A 226 19.11 3.17 -7.07
N ARG A 227 20.09 3.42 -6.18
CA ARG A 227 20.19 2.75 -4.88
C ARG A 227 19.00 3.03 -3.96
N TYR A 228 18.26 4.11 -4.23
CA TYR A 228 17.12 4.57 -3.44
C TYR A 228 15.79 4.39 -4.16
N ALA A 229 15.78 3.67 -5.27
CA ALA A 229 14.56 3.26 -5.96
C ALA A 229 13.87 2.12 -5.17
N TYR A 230 13.48 2.42 -3.94
CA TYR A 230 12.85 1.42 -3.05
C TYR A 230 11.53 0.91 -3.61
N VAL A 231 11.28 -0.38 -3.39
CA VAL A 231 10.05 -1.06 -3.81
C VAL A 231 9.42 -1.75 -2.61
N GLY A 232 8.15 -1.48 -2.39
CA GLY A 232 7.28 -2.28 -1.51
C GLY A 232 6.51 -3.31 -2.35
N ALA A 233 6.33 -4.52 -1.83
CA ALA A 233 5.48 -5.53 -2.45
C ALA A 233 4.39 -5.98 -1.47
N GLY A 234 3.13 -5.91 -1.91
CA GLY A 234 2.00 -6.46 -1.17
C GLY A 234 1.93 -7.99 -1.32
N SER A 235 1.18 -8.63 -0.43
CA SER A 235 0.69 -10.00 -0.63
C SER A 235 -0.83 -9.98 -0.57
N GLY A 236 -1.47 -10.71 -1.48
CA GLY A 236 -2.93 -10.70 -1.54
C GLY A 236 -3.58 -11.40 -0.37
N PHE A 237 -3.07 -12.56 0.00
CA PHE A 237 -3.68 -13.42 1.01
C PHE A 237 -2.60 -14.16 1.78
N LEU A 238 -2.82 -14.28 3.08
CA LEU A 238 -1.88 -14.89 4.01
C LEU A 238 -2.58 -15.97 4.83
N PHE A 239 -2.01 -17.17 4.88
CA PHE A 239 -2.40 -18.18 5.86
C PHE A 239 -1.21 -19.11 6.17
N VAL A 240 -0.84 -19.19 7.43
CA VAL A 240 0.29 -20.01 7.91
C VAL A 240 -0.23 -21.17 8.75
N ALA A 241 0.19 -22.40 8.43
CA ALA A 241 -0.08 -23.60 9.22
C ALA A 241 1.20 -24.44 9.39
N ASP A 242 1.14 -25.58 10.07
CA ASP A 242 2.31 -26.45 10.25
C ASP A 242 2.79 -27.04 8.94
N THR A 243 1.87 -27.36 8.06
CA THR A 243 2.14 -27.90 6.73
C THR A 243 1.37 -27.14 5.66
N THR A 244 1.88 -27.17 4.43
CA THR A 244 1.18 -26.59 3.27
C THR A 244 -0.15 -27.29 3.01
N GLN A 245 -0.23 -28.62 3.27
CA GLN A 245 -1.46 -29.37 3.14
C GLN A 245 -2.54 -28.87 4.12
N GLU A 246 -2.18 -28.69 5.40
CA GLU A 246 -3.09 -28.13 6.39
C GLU A 246 -3.55 -26.72 6.05
N ALA A 247 -2.62 -25.85 5.60
CA ALA A 247 -2.93 -24.49 5.20
C ALA A 247 -3.96 -24.47 4.05
N ARG A 248 -3.80 -25.35 3.08
CA ARG A 248 -4.67 -25.53 1.93
C ARG A 248 -6.07 -26.01 2.33
N GLU A 249 -6.14 -27.03 3.19
CA GLU A 249 -7.43 -27.58 3.68
C GLU A 249 -8.22 -26.55 4.48
N ARG A 250 -7.55 -25.79 5.34
CA ARG A 250 -8.18 -24.80 6.21
C ARG A 250 -8.55 -23.51 5.51
N TYR A 251 -7.70 -23.03 4.59
CA TYR A 251 -7.87 -21.73 3.94
C TYR A 251 -8.55 -21.83 2.56
N GLY A 252 -8.53 -22.98 1.91
CA GLY A 252 -9.16 -23.17 0.60
C GLY A 252 -10.61 -22.68 0.52
N PRO A 253 -11.51 -23.10 1.42
CA PRO A 253 -12.90 -22.60 1.43
C PRO A 253 -13.03 -21.11 1.64
N VAL A 254 -12.13 -20.48 2.40
CA VAL A 254 -12.08 -19.02 2.59
C VAL A 254 -11.62 -18.33 1.32
N TYR A 255 -10.59 -18.88 0.67
CA TYR A 255 -10.05 -18.35 -0.59
C TYR A 255 -11.08 -18.35 -1.71
N GLU A 256 -11.79 -19.45 -1.90
CA GLU A 256 -12.86 -19.58 -2.90
C GLU A 256 -13.96 -18.51 -2.71
N GLN A 257 -14.34 -18.22 -1.47
CA GLN A 257 -15.31 -17.18 -1.20
C GLN A 257 -14.75 -15.76 -1.43
N MET A 258 -13.48 -15.54 -1.14
CA MET A 258 -12.79 -14.28 -1.46
C MET A 258 -12.75 -14.06 -2.98
N VAL A 259 -12.40 -15.09 -3.76
CA VAL A 259 -12.45 -15.04 -5.22
C VAL A 259 -13.86 -14.71 -5.71
N ALA A 260 -14.86 -15.43 -5.21
CA ALA A 260 -16.26 -15.18 -5.57
C ALA A 260 -16.73 -13.77 -5.20
N PHE A 261 -16.25 -13.21 -4.09
CA PHE A 261 -16.56 -11.84 -3.69
C PHE A 261 -15.89 -10.82 -4.60
N PHE A 262 -14.56 -10.93 -4.80
CA PHE A 262 -13.81 -9.93 -5.57
C PHE A 262 -14.15 -9.95 -7.06
N ASN A 263 -14.45 -11.12 -7.64
CA ASN A 263 -14.79 -11.25 -9.06
C ASN A 263 -16.26 -10.93 -9.38
N ARG A 264 -17.07 -10.52 -8.39
CA ARG A 264 -18.43 -10.03 -8.67
C ARG A 264 -18.38 -8.72 -9.46
N PRO A 265 -19.26 -8.57 -10.48
CA PRO A 265 -19.39 -7.31 -11.21
C PRO A 265 -19.57 -6.13 -10.26
N GLY A 266 -18.77 -5.07 -10.43
CA GLY A 266 -18.78 -3.86 -9.61
C GLY A 266 -17.89 -3.90 -8.35
N ASN A 267 -17.31 -5.04 -7.99
CA ASN A 267 -16.37 -5.12 -6.87
C ASN A 267 -14.91 -4.87 -7.27
N HIS A 268 -14.61 -4.80 -8.56
CA HIS A 268 -13.29 -4.53 -9.10
C HIS A 268 -13.36 -3.60 -10.31
N THR A 269 -12.25 -2.96 -10.64
CA THR A 269 -12.08 -2.28 -11.93
C THR A 269 -11.89 -3.35 -13.01
N PRO A 270 -12.51 -3.22 -14.20
CA PRO A 270 -12.28 -4.14 -15.32
C PRO A 270 -10.79 -4.31 -15.61
N GLY A 271 -10.35 -5.54 -15.79
CA GLY A 271 -8.94 -5.90 -15.96
C GLY A 271 -8.15 -6.07 -14.66
N ASN A 272 -8.80 -5.93 -13.50
CA ASN A 272 -8.20 -6.14 -12.17
C ASN A 272 -8.91 -7.27 -11.41
N GLU A 273 -9.38 -8.26 -12.12
CA GLU A 273 -9.96 -9.48 -11.57
C GLU A 273 -8.88 -10.36 -10.91
N MET A 274 -9.28 -11.16 -9.93
CA MET A 274 -8.40 -12.20 -9.40
C MET A 274 -8.13 -13.26 -10.47
N THR A 275 -6.89 -13.34 -10.92
CA THR A 275 -6.46 -14.26 -11.97
C THR A 275 -6.45 -15.72 -11.49
N PHE A 276 -5.99 -15.93 -10.26
CA PHE A 276 -5.89 -17.26 -9.65
C PHE A 276 -7.18 -17.55 -8.89
N THR A 277 -8.03 -18.38 -9.45
CA THR A 277 -9.35 -18.71 -8.86
C THR A 277 -9.34 -20.02 -8.04
N ASP A 278 -8.33 -20.85 -8.25
CA ASP A 278 -8.10 -22.08 -7.53
C ASP A 278 -6.95 -21.90 -6.52
N ILE A 279 -7.11 -22.43 -5.30
CA ILE A 279 -6.12 -22.25 -4.23
C ILE A 279 -4.79 -22.93 -4.53
N ASP A 280 -4.79 -24.07 -5.23
CA ASP A 280 -3.58 -24.81 -5.55
C ASP A 280 -2.76 -24.08 -6.58
N ASP A 281 -3.43 -23.55 -7.59
CA ASP A 281 -2.82 -22.69 -8.60
C ASP A 281 -2.30 -21.37 -7.99
N ALA A 282 -3.07 -20.77 -7.09
CA ALA A 282 -2.66 -19.59 -6.36
C ALA A 282 -1.42 -19.83 -5.48
N ILE A 283 -1.34 -20.98 -4.79
CA ILE A 283 -0.16 -21.38 -4.01
C ILE A 283 1.04 -21.65 -4.94
N ALA A 284 0.83 -22.34 -6.06
CA ALA A 284 1.93 -22.70 -6.95
C ALA A 284 2.48 -21.49 -7.72
N ARG A 285 1.63 -20.70 -8.36
CA ARG A 285 1.99 -19.66 -9.33
C ARG A 285 1.56 -18.24 -8.95
N GLY A 286 0.56 -18.10 -8.08
CA GLY A 286 -0.01 -16.84 -7.67
C GLY A 286 0.76 -16.15 -6.55
N PRO A 287 0.33 -14.92 -6.18
CA PRO A 287 0.99 -14.10 -5.16
C PRO A 287 0.56 -14.42 -3.73
N VAL A 288 -0.23 -15.48 -3.50
CA VAL A 288 -0.71 -15.81 -2.16
C VAL A 288 0.41 -16.38 -1.29
N LEU A 289 0.42 -16.02 -0.02
CA LEU A 289 1.32 -16.52 1.01
C LEU A 289 0.56 -17.53 1.90
N VAL A 290 0.27 -18.70 1.35
CA VAL A 290 -0.48 -19.78 1.99
C VAL A 290 0.38 -21.04 2.06
N GLY A 291 0.65 -21.54 3.26
CA GLY A 291 1.46 -22.75 3.41
C GLY A 291 2.17 -22.86 4.76
N SER A 292 3.16 -23.74 4.83
CA SER A 292 4.10 -23.83 5.95
C SER A 292 5.02 -22.60 5.98
N PRO A 293 5.69 -22.30 7.11
CA PRO A 293 6.67 -21.23 7.19
C PRO A 293 7.72 -21.29 6.07
N GLN A 294 8.24 -22.48 5.75
CA GLN A 294 9.21 -22.66 4.68
C GLN A 294 8.61 -22.30 3.30
N GLN A 295 7.40 -22.73 3.01
CA GLN A 295 6.71 -22.41 1.76
C GLN A 295 6.53 -20.88 1.60
N ILE A 296 6.24 -20.18 2.70
CA ILE A 296 6.10 -18.72 2.70
C ILE A 296 7.45 -18.03 2.48
N ILE A 297 8.52 -18.51 3.12
CA ILE A 297 9.89 -18.02 2.88
C ILE A 297 10.25 -18.16 1.41
N ASP A 298 10.09 -19.35 0.86
CA ASP A 298 10.42 -19.64 -0.55
C ASP A 298 9.64 -18.74 -1.50
N LYS A 299 8.35 -18.52 -1.22
CA LYS A 299 7.49 -17.64 -2.03
C LYS A 299 7.93 -16.17 -1.94
N ILE A 300 8.23 -15.66 -0.75
CA ILE A 300 8.74 -14.29 -0.59
C ILE A 300 10.06 -14.12 -1.34
N MET A 301 10.97 -15.07 -1.20
CA MET A 301 12.27 -15.04 -1.88
C MET A 301 12.12 -15.14 -3.41
N TYR A 302 11.22 -15.99 -3.90
CA TYR A 302 10.87 -16.08 -5.32
C TYR A 302 10.40 -14.73 -5.91
N PHE A 303 9.59 -13.97 -5.16
CA PHE A 303 9.21 -12.63 -5.58
C PHE A 303 10.34 -11.62 -5.37
N HIS A 304 11.15 -11.79 -4.33
CA HIS A 304 12.27 -10.89 -4.09
C HIS A 304 13.36 -10.99 -5.18
N GLU A 305 13.63 -12.18 -5.70
CA GLU A 305 14.53 -12.38 -6.84
C GLU A 305 14.10 -11.58 -8.07
N ALA A 306 12.79 -11.49 -8.31
CA ALA A 306 12.24 -10.75 -9.44
C ALA A 306 12.13 -9.24 -9.18
N PHE A 307 11.66 -8.87 -8.00
CA PHE A 307 11.31 -7.48 -7.70
C PHE A 307 12.43 -6.70 -7.01
N GLY A 308 13.35 -7.38 -6.31
CA GLY A 308 14.32 -6.73 -5.44
C GLY A 308 13.65 -5.80 -4.43
N HIS A 309 12.48 -6.20 -3.90
CA HIS A 309 11.69 -5.31 -3.04
C HIS A 309 12.29 -5.21 -1.63
N ASP A 310 12.13 -4.02 -1.04
CA ASP A 310 12.68 -3.64 0.26
C ASP A 310 11.69 -3.84 1.41
N LEU A 311 10.40 -3.73 1.10
CA LEU A 311 9.28 -3.84 2.04
C LEU A 311 8.33 -4.94 1.60
N GLN A 312 8.10 -5.94 2.46
CA GLN A 312 7.08 -6.96 2.29
C GLN A 312 5.86 -6.62 3.14
N SER A 313 4.72 -6.42 2.52
CA SER A 313 3.45 -6.26 3.22
C SER A 313 2.71 -7.58 3.36
N PHE A 314 2.14 -7.82 4.53
CA PHE A 314 1.25 -8.93 4.81
C PHE A 314 -0.16 -8.41 5.07
N SER A 315 -1.13 -8.88 4.28
CA SER A 315 -2.54 -8.60 4.55
C SER A 315 -3.10 -9.61 5.54
N LEU A 316 -3.72 -9.14 6.62
CA LEU A 316 -4.41 -10.02 7.55
C LEU A 316 -5.58 -10.73 6.85
N PRO A 317 -5.71 -12.05 7.00
CA PRO A 317 -6.86 -12.77 6.48
C PRO A 317 -8.11 -12.46 7.31
N THR A 318 -9.07 -11.82 6.71
CA THR A 318 -10.19 -11.17 7.39
C THR A 318 -11.38 -12.08 7.72
N MET A 319 -11.42 -13.27 7.14
CA MET A 319 -12.52 -14.22 7.32
C MET A 319 -12.18 -15.36 8.28
N ILE A 320 -11.14 -15.21 9.09
CA ILE A 320 -10.76 -16.14 10.15
C ILE A 320 -10.84 -15.47 11.53
N PRO A 321 -11.01 -16.23 12.63
CA PRO A 321 -11.04 -15.67 13.96
C PRO A 321 -9.81 -14.84 14.29
N HIS A 322 -10.00 -13.72 14.99
CA HIS A 322 -8.92 -12.80 15.34
C HIS A 322 -7.80 -13.46 16.15
N GLU A 323 -8.12 -14.37 17.05
CA GLU A 323 -7.13 -15.15 17.79
C GLU A 323 -6.19 -15.93 16.85
N GLN A 324 -6.74 -16.61 15.83
CA GLN A 324 -5.94 -17.30 14.83
C GLN A 324 -5.09 -16.34 13.99
N GLN A 325 -5.57 -15.13 13.71
CA GLN A 325 -4.76 -14.10 13.06
C GLN A 325 -3.54 -13.75 13.91
N MET A 326 -3.71 -13.58 15.22
CA MET A 326 -2.62 -13.25 16.14
C MET A 326 -1.61 -14.40 16.28
N ASP A 327 -2.06 -15.64 16.28
CA ASP A 327 -1.19 -16.81 16.26
C ASP A 327 -0.36 -16.88 14.97
N MET A 328 -0.96 -16.60 13.82
CA MET A 328 -0.23 -16.53 12.55
C MET A 328 0.81 -15.41 12.53
N LEU A 329 0.51 -14.21 13.06
CA LEU A 329 1.50 -13.15 13.19
C LEU A 329 2.68 -13.57 14.07
N SER A 330 2.40 -14.26 15.16
CA SER A 330 3.43 -14.78 16.07
C SER A 330 4.33 -15.81 15.37
N ARG A 331 3.73 -16.68 14.57
CA ARG A 331 4.46 -17.67 13.76
C ARG A 331 5.32 -17.01 12.66
N LEU A 332 4.77 -16.04 11.93
CA LEU A 332 5.54 -15.27 10.95
C LEU A 332 6.77 -14.59 11.58
N ALA A 333 6.57 -13.98 12.75
CA ALA A 333 7.64 -13.29 13.45
C ALA A 333 8.75 -14.24 13.95
N ALA A 334 8.36 -15.45 14.36
CA ALA A 334 9.31 -16.43 14.89
C ALA A 334 10.05 -17.20 13.78
N GLU A 335 9.35 -17.60 12.72
CA GLU A 335 9.84 -18.61 11.78
C GLU A 335 10.14 -18.03 10.37
N VAL A 336 9.48 -16.96 9.94
CA VAL A 336 9.62 -16.41 8.57
C VAL A 336 10.48 -15.15 8.55
N ILE A 337 10.09 -14.13 9.31
CA ILE A 337 10.73 -12.80 9.28
C ILE A 337 12.24 -12.83 9.51
N PRO A 338 12.79 -13.57 10.51
CA PRO A 338 14.22 -13.58 10.75
C PRO A 338 15.02 -14.18 9.58
N VAL A 339 14.48 -15.21 8.95
CA VAL A 339 15.13 -15.88 7.81
C VAL A 339 15.16 -14.95 6.60
N VAL A 340 14.02 -14.35 6.24
CA VAL A 340 13.96 -13.44 5.10
C VAL A 340 14.80 -12.19 5.33
N ARG A 341 14.80 -11.60 6.53
CA ARG A 341 15.68 -10.45 6.86
C ARG A 341 17.16 -10.74 6.63
N LYS A 342 17.59 -11.93 6.97
CA LYS A 342 18.98 -12.36 6.81
C LYS A 342 19.38 -12.46 5.34
N HIS A 343 18.48 -12.96 4.48
CA HIS A 343 18.77 -13.24 3.08
C HIS A 343 18.43 -12.10 2.12
N ALA A 344 17.61 -11.15 2.54
CA ALA A 344 17.21 -9.98 1.76
C ALA A 344 17.47 -8.67 2.55
N PRO A 345 18.75 -8.27 2.72
CA PRO A 345 19.08 -7.02 3.41
C PRO A 345 18.59 -5.79 2.62
N THR A 346 18.25 -4.71 3.32
CA THR A 346 17.85 -3.43 2.73
C THR A 346 18.40 -2.26 3.54
N THR A 347 18.62 -1.13 2.88
CA THR A 347 18.96 0.15 3.52
C THR A 347 17.73 0.96 3.93
N LEU A 348 16.53 0.56 3.50
CA LEU A 348 15.29 1.24 3.86
C LEU A 348 15.17 1.40 5.39
N TRP A 349 14.91 2.62 5.85
CA TRP A 349 14.78 3.00 7.28
C TRP A 349 16.01 2.71 8.15
N THR A 350 17.20 2.68 7.56
CA THR A 350 18.46 2.64 8.29
C THR A 350 19.18 3.99 8.22
N ASP A 351 20.29 4.14 8.93
CA ASP A 351 21.14 5.34 8.84
C ASP A 351 21.75 5.54 7.45
N ALA A 352 21.80 4.48 6.64
CA ALA A 352 22.23 4.53 5.25
C ALA A 352 21.12 4.99 4.28
N ASP A 353 19.88 5.10 4.74
CA ASP A 353 18.78 5.72 3.99
C ASP A 353 18.91 7.24 4.07
N PRO A 354 19.31 7.94 2.98
CA PRO A 354 19.66 9.37 3.03
C PRO A 354 18.46 10.25 3.37
N TYR A 355 17.27 9.68 3.28
CA TYR A 355 16.04 10.40 3.58
C TYR A 355 15.56 10.16 5.01
N GLY A 356 16.16 9.23 5.76
CA GLY A 356 15.76 8.89 7.13
C GLY A 356 14.24 8.71 7.27
N GLY A 357 13.58 8.33 6.20
CA GLY A 357 12.15 8.40 6.03
C GLY A 357 11.61 9.74 5.48
N ARG A 358 12.45 10.73 5.19
CA ARG A 358 12.04 12.10 4.83
C ARG A 358 12.80 12.61 3.62
N PRO A 359 12.23 12.56 2.40
CA PRO A 359 12.92 12.98 1.19
C PRO A 359 13.28 14.48 1.23
N ALA A 360 14.57 14.77 1.12
CA ALA A 360 15.07 16.11 0.90
C ALA A 360 14.96 16.45 -0.59
N PHE A 361 13.96 17.22 -0.97
CA PHE A 361 13.76 17.69 -2.33
C PHE A 361 14.04 19.19 -2.40
N ALA A 362 15.30 19.59 -2.38
CA ALA A 362 15.67 20.98 -2.63
C ALA A 362 16.24 21.12 -4.07
N GLY A 363 15.59 21.92 -4.89
CA GLY A 363 16.20 22.51 -6.10
C GLY A 363 16.24 21.65 -7.37
N ARG A 364 15.45 20.57 -7.50
CA ARG A 364 15.37 19.81 -8.76
C ARG A 364 14.18 20.25 -9.61
N THR A 365 14.41 20.42 -10.92
CA THR A 365 13.32 20.56 -11.89
C THR A 365 12.57 19.24 -11.97
N VAL A 366 11.27 19.26 -11.68
CA VAL A 366 10.40 18.09 -11.79
C VAL A 366 9.72 18.12 -13.15
N PRO A 367 9.75 17.02 -13.94
CA PRO A 367 9.07 16.93 -15.22
C PRO A 367 7.58 17.22 -15.12
N ASP A 368 6.98 17.76 -16.17
CA ASP A 368 5.55 17.99 -16.23
C ASP A 368 4.75 16.68 -16.05
N ALA A 369 3.73 16.72 -15.22
CA ALA A 369 2.94 15.54 -14.87
C ALA A 369 2.16 15.01 -16.10
N ALA A 370 1.60 15.88 -16.92
CA ALA A 370 0.83 15.48 -18.10
C ALA A 370 1.71 14.73 -19.10
N ALA A 371 2.92 15.21 -19.36
CA ALA A 371 3.89 14.53 -20.23
C ALA A 371 4.30 13.15 -19.70
N VAL A 372 4.46 13.02 -18.37
CA VAL A 372 4.78 11.74 -17.73
C VAL A 372 3.62 10.75 -17.83
N ILE A 373 2.39 11.20 -17.62
CA ILE A 373 1.17 10.38 -17.74
C ILE A 373 0.98 9.91 -19.19
N GLU A 374 1.14 10.79 -20.16
CA GLU A 374 1.02 10.47 -21.59
C GLU A 374 2.06 9.41 -22.00
N ALA A 375 3.33 9.60 -21.66
CA ALA A 375 4.40 8.66 -21.96
C ALA A 375 4.15 7.28 -21.32
N ALA A 376 3.69 7.24 -20.08
CA ALA A 376 3.37 6.00 -19.37
C ALA A 376 2.16 5.28 -19.99
N THR A 377 1.17 6.01 -20.49
CA THR A 377 0.00 5.44 -21.18
C THR A 377 0.41 4.76 -22.49
N VAL A 378 1.30 5.38 -23.26
CA VAL A 378 1.86 4.78 -24.50
C VAL A 378 2.66 3.52 -24.16
N ALA A 379 3.52 3.56 -23.14
CA ALA A 379 4.30 2.41 -22.70
C ALA A 379 3.42 1.24 -22.24
N GLN A 380 2.33 1.54 -21.51
CA GLN A 380 1.36 0.54 -21.07
C GLN A 380 0.70 -0.18 -22.26
N SER A 381 0.27 0.58 -23.28
CA SER A 381 -0.36 0.02 -24.47
C SER A 381 0.58 -0.91 -25.23
N THR A 382 1.86 -0.53 -25.35
CA THR A 382 2.90 -1.33 -26.00
C THR A 382 3.18 -2.63 -25.19
N ALA A 383 3.26 -2.54 -23.86
CA ALA A 383 3.50 -3.69 -23.01
C ALA A 383 2.35 -4.73 -23.12
N THR A 384 1.11 -4.24 -23.16
CA THR A 384 -0.07 -5.12 -23.32
C THR A 384 -0.10 -5.82 -24.68
N ALA A 385 0.26 -5.12 -25.76
CA ALA A 385 0.31 -5.68 -27.11
C ALA A 385 1.36 -6.79 -27.27
N ASN A 386 2.45 -6.75 -26.50
CA ASN A 386 3.52 -7.76 -26.55
C ASN A 386 3.23 -9.02 -25.69
N GLN A 387 2.17 -9.02 -24.90
CA GLN A 387 1.76 -10.16 -24.03
C GLN A 387 0.61 -10.99 -24.63
N GLY A 388 -0.02 -10.55 -25.71
CA GLY A 388 -1.06 -11.25 -26.46
C GLY A 388 -0.52 -11.98 -27.68
#